data_6709d9fba93c5ae517d832246b19518a
#
_entry.id   6709d9fba93c5ae517d832246b19518a
#
_cell.length_a   1.000
_cell.length_b   1.000
_cell.length_c   1.000
_cell.angle_alpha   90.00
_cell.angle_beta   90.00
_cell.angle_gamma   90.00
#
_symmetry.space_group_name_H-M   'P 1'
#
loop_
_entity.id
_entity.type
_entity.pdbx_description
1 polymer ?
#
loop_
_entity_poly.entity_id
_entity_poly.type
_entity_poly.pdbx_seq_one_letter_code
_entity_poly.pdbx_strand_id
1 'polypeptide(L)'
;MFWKIVECLNNIMVNTLTSDVESNKDTDDLRERWQKRIWYSSDEQITRYLDRHGLYYSIEENGRYKCENVLIDYFVKEQIDPYYI
;
A
#
# COMPACT_ATOMS: atom_id res chain seq x y z
N MET A 1 -14.51 -21.01 -35.07
CA MET A 1 -14.06 -19.65 -35.25
C MET A 1 -14.43 -18.76 -34.08
N PHE A 2 -15.65 -18.65 -33.83
CA PHE A 2 -16.13 -17.91 -32.67
C PHE A 2 -15.52 -18.44 -31.37
N TRP A 3 -15.41 -19.73 -31.28
CA TRP A 3 -14.84 -20.39 -30.11
C TRP A 3 -13.40 -19.96 -29.84
N LYS A 4 -12.61 -19.83 -30.89
CA LYS A 4 -11.23 -19.43 -30.76
C LYS A 4 -11.08 -18.03 -30.22
N ILE A 5 -11.99 -17.15 -30.58
CA ILE A 5 -11.98 -15.77 -30.08
C ILE A 5 -12.21 -15.75 -28.58
N VAL A 6 -13.17 -16.53 -28.11
CA VAL A 6 -13.45 -16.63 -26.69
C VAL A 6 -12.25 -17.17 -25.92
N GLU A 7 -11.60 -18.18 -26.49
CA GLU A 7 -10.41 -18.75 -25.88
C GLU A 7 -9.29 -17.72 -25.74
N CYS A 8 -9.06 -16.92 -26.77
CA CYS A 8 -8.07 -15.86 -26.71
C CYS A 8 -8.38 -14.84 -25.63
N LEU A 9 -9.64 -14.47 -25.49
CA LEU A 9 -10.04 -13.52 -24.46
C LEU A 9 -9.81 -14.10 -23.07
N ASN A 10 -10.09 -15.36 -22.88
CA ASN A 10 -9.84 -16.02 -21.61
C ASN A 10 -8.35 -16.01 -21.26
N ASN A 11 -7.50 -16.25 -22.23
CA ASN A 11 -6.07 -16.24 -22.02
C ASN A 11 -5.57 -14.85 -21.63
N ILE A 12 -6.11 -13.82 -22.26
CA ILE A 12 -5.76 -12.43 -21.93
C ILE A 12 -6.18 -12.13 -20.50
N MET A 13 -7.37 -12.53 -20.10
CA MET A 13 -7.87 -12.32 -18.75
C MET A 13 -7.00 -13.03 -17.72
N VAL A 14 -6.58 -14.24 -18.01
CA VAL A 14 -5.71 -15.00 -17.10
C VAL A 14 -4.39 -14.29 -16.92
N ASN A 15 -3.80 -13.79 -17.97
CA ASN A 15 -2.55 -13.05 -17.89
C ASN A 15 -2.68 -11.78 -17.05
N THR A 16 -3.79 -11.07 -17.20
CA THR A 16 -4.06 -9.87 -16.42
C THR A 16 -4.17 -10.22 -14.94
N LEU A 17 -4.88 -11.28 -14.62
CA LEU A 17 -5.03 -11.71 -13.24
C LEU A 17 -3.67 -12.10 -12.63
N THR A 18 -2.83 -12.76 -13.40
CA THR A 18 -1.51 -13.13 -12.92
C THR A 18 -0.67 -11.90 -12.59
N SER A 19 -0.72 -10.89 -13.43
CA SER A 19 -0.04 -9.63 -13.17
C SER A 19 -0.56 -8.95 -11.90
N ASP A 20 -1.87 -8.95 -11.71
CA ASP A 20 -2.48 -8.38 -10.53
C ASP A 20 -2.05 -9.11 -9.27
N VAL A 21 -1.94 -10.43 -9.33
CA VAL A 21 -1.49 -11.23 -8.19
C VAL A 21 -0.05 -10.88 -7.82
N GLU A 22 0.82 -10.75 -8.80
CA GLU A 22 2.21 -10.36 -8.55
C GLU A 22 2.28 -8.97 -7.92
N SER A 23 1.52 -8.03 -8.45
CA SER A 23 1.45 -6.67 -7.94
C SER A 23 0.95 -6.66 -6.50
N ASN A 24 -0.07 -7.44 -6.19
CA ASN A 24 -0.61 -7.55 -4.84
C ASN A 24 0.41 -8.14 -3.86
N LYS A 25 1.19 -9.10 -4.30
CA LYS A 25 2.22 -9.71 -3.46
C LYS A 25 3.29 -8.70 -3.07
N ASP A 26 3.75 -7.90 -4.02
CA ASP A 26 4.73 -6.85 -3.75
C ASP A 26 4.15 -5.80 -2.82
N THR A 27 2.89 -5.46 -3.01
CA THR A 27 2.17 -4.50 -2.18
C THR A 27 2.02 -5.02 -0.76
N ASP A 28 1.68 -6.29 -0.59
CA ASP A 28 1.53 -6.89 0.73
C ASP A 28 2.85 -6.91 1.49
N ASP A 29 3.96 -7.21 0.80
CA ASP A 29 5.28 -7.22 1.41
C ASP A 29 5.69 -5.81 1.86
N LEU A 30 5.44 -4.82 1.03
CA LEU A 30 5.72 -3.43 1.36
C LEU A 30 4.86 -2.96 2.55
N ARG A 31 3.58 -3.34 2.57
CA ARG A 31 2.67 -3.02 3.66
C ARG A 31 3.16 -3.62 4.98
N GLU A 32 3.60 -4.86 4.97
CA GLU A 32 4.12 -5.51 6.16
C GLU A 32 5.35 -4.79 6.70
N ARG A 33 6.27 -4.39 5.85
CA ARG A 33 7.45 -3.64 6.26
C ARG A 33 7.08 -2.30 6.89
N TRP A 34 6.13 -1.59 6.30
CA TRP A 34 5.66 -0.33 6.86
C TRP A 34 4.91 -0.52 8.17
N GLN A 35 4.13 -1.58 8.30
CA GLN A 35 3.44 -1.89 9.55
C GLN A 35 4.43 -2.04 10.69
N LYS A 36 5.50 -2.79 10.47
CA LYS A 36 6.55 -2.96 11.48
C LYS A 36 7.22 -1.65 11.83
N ARG A 37 7.58 -0.87 10.83
CA ARG A 37 8.25 0.40 11.07
C ARG A 37 7.36 1.39 11.82
N ILE A 38 6.13 1.52 11.40
CA ILE A 38 5.18 2.44 12.04
C ILE A 38 4.84 1.97 13.45
N TRP A 39 4.71 0.67 13.65
CA TRP A 39 4.45 0.10 14.98
C TRP A 39 5.49 0.55 16.00
N TYR A 40 6.76 0.57 15.60
CA TYR A 40 7.85 0.95 16.50
C TYR A 40 8.16 2.44 16.49
N SER A 41 7.43 3.23 15.73
CA SER A 41 7.63 4.67 15.67
C SER A 41 6.91 5.35 16.84
N SER A 42 7.50 6.45 17.32
CA SER A 42 6.85 7.26 18.34
C SER A 42 5.72 8.09 17.73
N ASP A 43 4.85 8.61 18.57
CA ASP A 43 3.77 9.49 18.12
C ASP A 43 4.32 10.72 17.41
N GLU A 44 5.42 11.25 17.91
CA GLU A 44 6.10 12.38 17.29
C GLU A 44 6.59 12.04 15.89
N GLN A 45 7.14 10.86 15.70
CA GLN A 45 7.61 10.42 14.40
C GLN A 45 6.46 10.25 13.42
N ILE A 46 5.34 9.70 13.88
CA ILE A 46 4.14 9.57 13.06
C ILE A 46 3.63 10.93 12.63
N THR A 47 3.60 11.88 13.54
CA THR A 47 3.19 13.25 13.24
C THR A 47 4.10 13.88 12.18
N ARG A 48 5.40 13.66 12.27
CA ARG A 48 6.35 14.15 11.27
C ARG A 48 6.09 13.56 9.89
N TYR A 49 5.81 12.28 9.81
CA TYR A 49 5.47 11.65 8.53
C TYR A 49 4.21 12.27 7.93
N LEU A 50 3.19 12.48 8.75
CA LEU A 50 1.96 13.11 8.29
C LEU A 50 2.21 14.51 7.74
N ASP A 51 2.94 15.33 8.48
CA ASP A 51 3.24 16.71 8.08
C ASP A 51 4.10 16.72 6.80
N ARG A 52 5.11 15.87 6.75
CA ARG A 52 6.06 15.83 5.65
C ARG A 52 5.37 15.52 4.32
N HIS A 53 4.38 14.65 4.36
CA HIS A 53 3.68 14.19 3.17
C HIS A 53 2.34 14.90 2.93
N GLY A 54 2.06 15.94 3.69
CA GLY A 54 0.86 16.73 3.49
C GLY A 54 -0.43 16.01 3.85
N LEU A 55 -0.35 15.07 4.77
CA LEU A 55 -1.53 14.35 5.24
C LEU A 55 -2.11 15.07 6.45
N TYR A 56 -3.35 15.49 6.33
CA TYR A 56 -4.02 16.30 7.35
C TYR A 56 -4.74 15.41 8.35
N TYR A 57 -3.95 14.72 9.17
CA TYR A 57 -4.46 13.87 10.25
C TYR A 57 -3.71 14.20 11.53
N SER A 58 -4.43 14.11 12.63
CA SER A 58 -3.86 14.37 13.96
C SER A 58 -4.13 13.16 14.85
N ILE A 59 -3.11 12.75 15.60
CA ILE A 59 -3.26 11.64 16.55
C ILE A 59 -4.28 12.01 17.61
N GLU A 60 -4.29 13.27 18.04
CA GLU A 60 -5.23 13.75 19.06
C GLU A 60 -6.67 13.65 18.59
N GLU A 61 -6.93 14.00 17.34
CA GLU A 61 -8.30 14.01 16.79
C GLU A 61 -8.77 12.65 16.32
N ASN A 62 -7.89 11.89 15.71
CA ASN A 62 -8.25 10.66 14.97
C ASN A 62 -7.80 9.40 15.67
N GLY A 63 -6.86 9.48 16.60
CA GLY A 63 -6.26 8.33 17.26
C GLY A 63 -5.08 7.79 16.46
N ARG A 64 -4.13 7.20 17.20
CA ARG A 64 -2.91 6.68 16.61
C ARG A 64 -3.17 5.58 15.57
N TYR A 65 -4.08 4.68 15.89
CA TYR A 65 -4.38 3.53 15.00
C TYR A 65 -4.82 4.01 13.62
N LYS A 66 -5.69 5.01 13.58
CA LYS A 66 -6.18 5.56 12.31
C LYS A 66 -5.06 6.27 11.55
N CYS A 67 -4.23 7.02 12.24
CA CYS A 67 -3.09 7.70 11.62
C CYS A 67 -2.08 6.71 11.07
N GLU A 68 -1.82 5.61 11.78
CA GLU A 68 -0.94 4.55 11.30
C GLU A 68 -1.46 3.96 9.99
N ASN A 69 -2.75 3.64 9.94
CA ASN A 69 -3.34 3.07 8.74
C ASN A 69 -3.30 4.02 7.55
N VAL A 70 -3.55 5.30 7.78
CA VAL A 70 -3.47 6.33 6.74
C VAL A 70 -2.05 6.41 6.18
N LEU A 71 -1.05 6.42 7.05
CA LEU A 71 0.35 6.47 6.63
C LEU A 71 0.75 5.22 5.84
N ILE A 72 0.38 4.05 6.33
CA ILE A 72 0.72 2.80 5.67
C ILE A 72 0.08 2.75 4.28
N ASP A 73 -1.19 3.10 4.17
CA ASP A 73 -1.88 3.13 2.89
C ASP A 73 -1.23 4.12 1.93
N TYR A 74 -0.84 5.27 2.42
CA TYR A 74 -0.17 6.29 1.61
C TYR A 74 1.18 5.78 1.09
N PHE A 75 2.02 5.25 1.96
CA PHE A 75 3.35 4.78 1.58
C PHE A 75 3.28 3.60 0.61
N VAL A 76 2.31 2.73 0.80
CA VAL A 76 2.11 1.59 -0.10
C VAL A 76 1.61 2.07 -1.46
N LYS A 77 0.68 3.00 -1.48
CA LYS A 77 0.15 3.56 -2.72
C LYS A 77 1.24 4.26 -3.54
N GLU A 78 2.07 5.03 -2.86
CA GLU A 78 3.17 5.76 -3.51
C GLU A 78 4.40 4.88 -3.73
N GLN A 79 4.35 3.63 -3.30
CA GLN A 79 5.44 2.66 -3.45
C GLN A 79 6.76 3.16 -2.84
N ILE A 80 6.66 3.79 -1.68
CA ILE A 80 7.82 4.28 -0.94
C ILE A 80 8.33 3.16 -0.04
N ASP A 81 9.61 2.84 -0.16
CA ASP A 81 10.24 1.80 0.66
C ASP A 81 10.71 2.40 1.99
N PRO A 82 10.42 1.76 3.15
CA PRO A 82 10.89 2.27 4.45
C PRO A 82 12.40 2.44 4.52
N TYR A 83 13.14 1.68 3.74
CA TYR A 83 14.59 1.75 3.71
C TYR A 83 15.11 3.09 3.22
N TYR A 84 14.36 3.79 2.38
CA TYR A 84 14.79 5.03 1.75
C TYR A 84 14.30 6.30 2.46
N ILE A 85 13.75 6.16 3.66
CA ILE A 85 13.27 7.32 4.42
C ILE A 85 14.14 7.59 5.64
#